data_7f22cbead3700e2f19206922224d1282
#
_entry.id   7f22cbead3700e2f19206922224d1282
#
_cell.length_a   1.000
_cell.length_b   1.000
_cell.length_c   1.000
_cell.angle_alpha   90.00
_cell.angle_beta   90.00
_cell.angle_gamma   90.00
#
_symmetry.space_group_name_H-M   'P 1'
#
loop_
_entity.id
_entity.type
_entity.pdbx_description
1 polymer ?
#
loop_
_entity_poly.entity_id
_entity_poly.type
_entity_poly.pdbx_seq_one_letter_code
_entity_poly.pdbx_strand_id
1 'polypeptide(L)'
;MLFSLSHGTRIVQDTAALQPVPSDGPPSPPFARGAAVLENPAEALERLDAKPISAVVEGAVASTATAATRSMAISTAPGAFRYLFRDAPGLPAGPATLAALDQLAESMAVETADPGDASIPPILTYFGQFIDHDITANTDREVPGLSEIVGDIDPMDRVQVEQGLDNLREGTLALDSLYGDSPGQGAFATKLAQLMRHPTFTDKMRLGVTADSGDGRPPLPADPAADLLRLGFLLDRGDITEAELNALDPALRENFVDADGPIRSRAIIGDGRNDENLLVAQLHVAFLRLHNRMVDLGHDFEEARRLTRFHYQWLVLNSFLPGICANDVVDEVLATGAPLYAEFLDDNPPADPAKLPMPLEFSVAGFRFGHSMVRGGYDHNRFFGTPVAGSTQILPFASFELLFAFTGGGKMRPDPSAAPGTNLPGNWVIEWDRMVNAETPRRSARRIDTHLAPPLDDMVNQASRPGTPPMMKRLAMRNLRRGYRLNMPSAQALIEAINATGLYRPIPVLTPGQVSEGRDFLVAPGLDAATPLWFYVLREAELVGGNHLGALGSHLVANTLIGLVVNDAGSYWNAKIDGHRWSPHLFQPSQPIDSLKAMLRFTGLLA
;
A
#
# COMPACT_ATOMS: atom_id res chain seq x y z
N MET A 1 -12.98 3.70 9.22
CA MET A 1 -11.75 3.63 8.44
C MET A 1 -11.41 2.18 8.26
N LEU A 2 -11.02 1.81 7.08
CA LEU A 2 -10.54 0.49 6.82
C LEU A 2 -9.03 0.57 6.75
N PHE A 3 -8.35 0.07 7.78
CA PHE A 3 -6.97 -0.30 7.66
C PHE A 3 -6.92 -1.56 6.84
N SER A 4 -6.33 -1.52 5.68
CA SER A 4 -5.94 -2.71 4.99
C SER A 4 -4.43 -2.70 4.83
N LEU A 5 -3.76 -3.33 5.76
CA LEU A 5 -2.41 -3.83 5.54
C LEU A 5 -2.44 -5.13 4.72
N SER A 6 -3.62 -5.58 4.35
CA SER A 6 -3.83 -6.70 3.44
C SER A 6 -5.08 -6.46 2.62
N HIS A 7 -4.97 -6.65 1.31
CA HIS A 7 -6.10 -6.54 0.39
C HIS A 7 -7.29 -7.36 0.89
N GLY A 8 -8.45 -6.73 0.86
CA GLY A 8 -9.71 -7.41 1.03
C GLY A 8 -10.17 -7.74 2.43
N THR A 9 -9.55 -7.27 3.49
CA THR A 9 -10.06 -7.48 4.84
C THR A 9 -10.60 -6.19 5.43
N ARG A 10 -11.89 -6.17 5.73
CA ARG A 10 -12.54 -5.07 6.44
C ARG A 10 -12.07 -5.08 7.89
N ILE A 11 -11.35 -4.04 8.28
CA ILE A 11 -11.04 -3.77 9.66
C ILE A 11 -12.02 -2.72 10.10
N VAL A 12 -12.91 -3.12 10.95
CA VAL A 12 -13.91 -2.24 11.49
C VAL A 12 -13.58 -1.94 12.93
N GLN A 13 -13.60 -0.67 13.20
CA GLN A 13 -13.31 -0.13 14.51
C GLN A 13 -14.59 0.18 15.29
N ASP A 14 -14.57 -0.15 16.58
CA ASP A 14 -15.57 0.30 17.53
C ASP A 14 -15.14 1.67 18.09
N THR A 15 -15.94 2.69 17.80
CA THR A 15 -15.71 4.05 18.33
C THR A 15 -16.24 4.23 19.76
N ALA A 16 -16.87 3.21 20.34
CA ALA A 16 -17.56 3.32 21.65
C ALA A 16 -16.66 3.13 22.87
N ALA A 17 -15.40 2.77 22.73
CA ALA A 17 -14.54 2.34 23.85
C ALA A 17 -13.50 3.37 24.32
N LEU A 18 -13.61 4.64 23.96
CA LEU A 18 -12.72 5.68 24.51
C LEU A 18 -13.17 6.07 25.90
N GLN A 19 -12.61 5.45 26.93
CA GLN A 19 -12.58 6.02 28.27
C GLN A 19 -11.53 7.13 28.29
N PRO A 20 -11.83 8.31 28.83
CA PRO A 20 -10.81 9.36 28.99
C PRO A 20 -9.72 8.84 29.93
N VAL A 21 -8.48 8.93 29.49
CA VAL A 21 -7.33 8.69 30.35
C VAL A 21 -7.28 9.85 31.37
N PRO A 22 -7.14 9.58 32.69
CA PRO A 22 -7.04 10.65 33.69
C PRO A 22 -5.86 11.58 33.37
N SER A 23 -6.09 12.88 33.53
CA SER A 23 -5.17 13.96 33.14
C SER A 23 -4.04 14.22 34.15
N ASP A 24 -3.55 13.23 34.86
CA ASP A 24 -2.58 13.39 35.96
C ASP A 24 -1.11 13.25 35.53
N GLY A 25 -0.82 13.39 34.25
CA GLY A 25 0.53 13.48 33.71
C GLY A 25 1.05 14.93 33.64
N PRO A 26 2.38 15.14 33.61
CA PRO A 26 2.95 16.46 33.39
C PRO A 26 2.42 17.07 32.10
N PRO A 27 2.29 18.42 32.03
CA PRO A 27 1.74 19.07 30.86
C PRO A 27 2.53 18.70 29.60
N SER A 28 1.80 18.27 28.61
CA SER A 28 2.40 17.94 27.30
C SER A 28 3.19 19.14 26.78
N PRO A 29 4.36 18.94 26.15
CA PRO A 29 5.11 20.03 25.56
C PRO A 29 4.25 20.83 24.57
N PRO A 30 4.50 22.13 24.43
CA PRO A 30 3.56 23.07 23.77
C PRO A 30 3.30 22.82 22.28
N PHE A 31 4.08 21.95 21.62
CA PHE A 31 3.84 21.63 20.21
C PHE A 31 2.79 20.52 20.01
N ALA A 32 2.26 20.00 21.06
CA ALA A 32 1.43 18.80 21.05
C ALA A 32 -0.06 19.06 20.88
N ARG A 33 -0.46 20.18 20.31
CA ARG A 33 -1.86 20.30 19.88
C ARG A 33 -2.11 19.37 18.70
N GLY A 34 -2.39 18.11 19.02
CA GLY A 34 -2.60 17.03 18.06
C GLY A 34 -1.45 16.05 17.91
N ALA A 35 -0.29 16.31 18.46
CA ALA A 35 0.84 15.41 18.49
C ALA A 35 1.39 15.32 19.92
N ALA A 36 0.83 14.45 20.74
CA ALA A 36 1.42 14.17 22.03
C ALA A 36 2.83 13.61 21.80
N VAL A 37 3.82 14.34 22.20
CA VAL A 37 5.16 13.84 22.31
C VAL A 37 5.28 13.24 23.69
N LEU A 38 5.47 11.96 23.71
CA LEU A 38 5.68 11.23 24.93
C LEU A 38 7.18 11.14 25.18
N GLU A 39 7.58 11.39 26.38
CA GLU A 39 8.99 11.25 26.79
C GLU A 39 9.45 9.79 26.69
N ASN A 40 8.50 8.85 26.81
CA ASN A 40 8.74 7.42 26.76
C ASN A 40 7.97 6.80 25.58
N PRO A 41 8.66 6.15 24.62
CA PRO A 41 8.02 5.45 23.51
C PRO A 41 7.03 4.36 23.95
N ALA A 42 7.26 3.71 25.07
CA ALA A 42 6.34 2.70 25.62
C ALA A 42 5.01 3.32 26.06
N GLU A 43 5.03 4.52 26.64
CA GLU A 43 3.80 5.26 26.98
C GLU A 43 3.05 5.73 25.74
N ALA A 44 3.77 6.03 24.65
CA ALA A 44 3.15 6.35 23.38
C ALA A 44 2.38 5.16 22.82
N LEU A 45 2.99 3.97 22.87
CA LEU A 45 2.36 2.72 22.44
C LEU A 45 1.15 2.36 23.30
N GLU A 46 1.28 2.43 24.62
CA GLU A 46 0.19 2.12 25.55
C GLU A 46 -1.00 3.07 25.36
N ARG A 47 -0.75 4.37 25.11
CA ARG A 47 -1.81 5.33 24.79
C ARG A 47 -2.43 5.12 23.42
N LEU A 48 -1.67 4.65 22.44
CA LEU A 48 -2.20 4.31 21.12
C LEU A 48 -3.04 3.03 21.15
N ASP A 49 -2.63 2.04 21.94
CA ASP A 49 -3.39 0.80 22.16
C ASP A 49 -4.74 1.04 22.84
N ALA A 50 -4.80 2.02 23.73
CA ALA A 50 -6.05 2.41 24.39
C ALA A 50 -7.01 3.19 23.48
N LYS A 51 -6.60 3.53 22.26
CA LYS A 51 -7.39 4.35 21.34
C LYS A 51 -7.90 3.53 20.17
N PRO A 52 -9.20 3.64 19.88
CA PRO A 52 -9.63 3.33 18.55
C PRO A 52 -9.01 4.35 17.60
N ILE A 53 -8.06 3.97 16.78
CA ILE A 53 -7.78 4.69 15.56
C ILE A 53 -8.99 4.45 14.68
N SER A 54 -9.75 5.50 14.36
CA SER A 54 -10.94 5.36 13.52
C SER A 54 -10.53 4.71 12.23
N ALA A 55 -11.04 3.53 12.02
CA ALA A 55 -10.83 2.79 10.82
C ALA A 55 -11.46 3.55 9.66
N VAL A 56 -10.72 3.92 8.69
CA VAL A 56 -11.22 4.49 7.45
C VAL A 56 -10.72 3.61 6.32
N VAL A 57 -11.62 3.14 5.65
CA VAL A 57 -11.98 3.42 4.30
C VAL A 57 -11.18 2.68 3.24
N GLU A 58 -11.05 1.38 3.37
CA GLU A 58 -11.13 0.63 2.12
C GLU A 58 -12.60 0.38 1.72
N GLY A 59 -13.49 0.17 2.72
CA GLY A 59 -14.91 -0.03 2.45
C GLY A 59 -15.62 1.20 1.93
N ALA A 60 -15.12 2.38 2.24
CA ALA A 60 -15.79 3.57 1.79
C ALA A 60 -15.32 4.03 0.41
N VAL A 61 -14.05 3.88 0.07
CA VAL A 61 -13.60 4.09 -1.31
C VAL A 61 -14.04 2.92 -2.18
N ALA A 62 -13.97 1.68 -1.71
CA ALA A 62 -14.58 0.55 -2.41
C ALA A 62 -16.12 0.63 -2.41
N SER A 63 -16.79 1.03 -1.31
CA SER A 63 -18.23 1.25 -1.29
C SER A 63 -18.64 2.48 -2.10
N THR A 64 -17.82 3.53 -2.13
CA THR A 64 -18.05 4.71 -2.97
C THR A 64 -17.78 4.39 -4.44
N ALA A 65 -16.70 3.70 -4.74
CA ALA A 65 -16.44 3.19 -6.08
C ALA A 65 -17.52 2.18 -6.48
N THR A 66 -17.99 1.33 -5.57
CA THR A 66 -19.02 0.33 -5.86
C THR A 66 -20.43 0.95 -5.97
N ALA A 67 -20.78 1.91 -5.13
CA ALA A 67 -22.04 2.65 -5.30
C ALA A 67 -21.98 3.57 -6.53
N ALA A 68 -20.86 4.24 -6.76
CA ALA A 68 -20.61 5.00 -7.99
C ALA A 68 -20.50 4.06 -9.20
N THR A 69 -19.82 2.90 -9.08
CA THR A 69 -19.69 1.92 -10.16
C THR A 69 -21.01 1.23 -10.46
N ARG A 70 -21.87 0.97 -9.46
CA ARG A 70 -23.24 0.48 -9.71
C ARG A 70 -24.13 1.51 -10.39
N SER A 71 -23.93 2.79 -10.12
CA SER A 71 -24.57 3.86 -10.89
C SER A 71 -23.83 4.17 -12.21
N MET A 72 -22.54 3.86 -12.29
CA MET A 72 -21.68 3.97 -13.47
C MET A 72 -21.68 2.71 -14.35
N ALA A 73 -22.25 1.60 -13.88
CA ALA A 73 -22.28 0.30 -14.59
C ALA A 73 -23.00 0.34 -15.95
N ILE A 74 -23.07 1.52 -16.56
CA ILE A 74 -23.61 1.68 -17.91
C ILE A 74 -22.51 1.70 -18.97
N SER A 75 -21.18 1.66 -18.65
CA SER A 75 -20.18 1.71 -19.72
C SER A 75 -18.83 1.00 -19.55
N THR A 76 -18.42 0.48 -18.40
CA THR A 76 -17.18 -0.32 -18.36
C THR A 76 -17.27 -1.48 -17.39
N ALA A 77 -17.06 -2.71 -17.86
CA ALA A 77 -16.89 -3.86 -17.00
C ALA A 77 -15.72 -3.60 -16.01
N PRO A 78 -15.82 -4.01 -14.72
CA PRO A 78 -14.69 -3.92 -13.79
C PRO A 78 -13.49 -4.71 -14.33
N GLY A 79 -12.28 -4.37 -13.87
CA GLY A 79 -11.11 -5.20 -14.08
C GLY A 79 -11.32 -6.59 -13.48
N ALA A 80 -10.56 -7.56 -13.92
CA ALA A 80 -10.74 -8.94 -13.48
C ALA A 80 -9.51 -9.44 -12.72
N PHE A 81 -9.75 -10.20 -11.64
CA PHE A 81 -8.74 -11.08 -11.08
C PHE A 81 -8.88 -12.47 -11.74
N ARG A 82 -7.76 -13.06 -12.14
CA ARG A 82 -7.70 -14.38 -12.78
C ARG A 82 -6.51 -15.16 -12.24
N TYR A 83 -6.60 -16.48 -12.21
CA TYR A 83 -5.43 -17.32 -11.92
C TYR A 83 -4.46 -17.28 -13.08
N LEU A 84 -3.16 -17.14 -12.78
CA LEU A 84 -2.08 -17.27 -13.76
C LEU A 84 -2.06 -18.69 -14.33
N PHE A 85 -2.25 -19.70 -13.45
CA PHE A 85 -2.40 -21.10 -13.83
C PHE A 85 -3.59 -21.73 -13.08
N ARG A 86 -4.77 -21.65 -13.69
CA ARG A 86 -6.01 -22.12 -13.06
C ARG A 86 -5.98 -23.61 -12.67
N ASP A 87 -5.27 -24.45 -13.43
CA ASP A 87 -5.25 -25.89 -13.22
C ASP A 87 -4.12 -26.36 -12.29
N ALA A 88 -3.19 -25.48 -11.90
CA ALA A 88 -2.10 -25.82 -10.99
C ALA A 88 -2.66 -26.20 -9.60
N PRO A 89 -2.30 -27.36 -9.01
CA PRO A 89 -2.86 -27.85 -7.75
C PRO A 89 -2.66 -26.85 -6.58
N GLY A 90 -3.71 -26.71 -5.77
CA GLY A 90 -3.69 -25.97 -4.51
C GLY A 90 -3.09 -26.78 -3.36
N LEU A 91 -3.29 -26.27 -2.14
CA LEU A 91 -2.90 -26.99 -0.93
C LEU A 91 -3.86 -28.16 -0.66
N PRO A 92 -3.40 -29.22 0.05
CA PRO A 92 -4.29 -30.26 0.53
C PRO A 92 -5.45 -29.66 1.34
N ALA A 93 -6.68 -30.09 1.07
CA ALA A 93 -7.86 -29.60 1.81
C ALA A 93 -8.00 -30.30 3.16
N GLY A 94 -8.54 -29.59 4.15
CA GLY A 94 -9.01 -30.16 5.40
C GLY A 94 -8.35 -29.60 6.68
N PRO A 95 -8.82 -30.08 7.85
CA PRO A 95 -8.45 -29.49 9.14
C PRO A 95 -6.96 -29.55 9.48
N ALA A 96 -6.24 -30.58 9.00
CA ALA A 96 -4.80 -30.72 9.26
C ALA A 96 -4.00 -29.58 8.56
N THR A 97 -4.36 -29.25 7.34
CA THR A 97 -3.78 -28.12 6.63
C THR A 97 -4.09 -26.81 7.34
N LEU A 98 -5.34 -26.58 7.72
CA LEU A 98 -5.75 -25.37 8.41
C LEU A 98 -5.01 -25.18 9.74
N ALA A 99 -4.89 -26.23 10.54
CA ALA A 99 -4.13 -26.21 11.78
C ALA A 99 -2.63 -25.92 11.55
N ALA A 100 -2.05 -26.47 10.49
CA ALA A 100 -0.65 -26.21 10.13
C ALA A 100 -0.45 -24.77 9.62
N LEU A 101 -1.40 -24.19 8.91
CA LEU A 101 -1.36 -22.77 8.50
C LEU A 101 -1.40 -21.84 9.71
N ASP A 102 -2.19 -22.18 10.74
CA ASP A 102 -2.25 -21.41 11.99
C ASP A 102 -0.92 -21.46 12.74
N GLN A 103 -0.33 -22.67 12.88
CA GLN A 103 1.00 -22.84 13.47
C GLN A 103 2.09 -22.14 12.65
N LEU A 104 1.97 -22.16 11.31
CA LEU A 104 2.89 -21.45 10.44
C LEU A 104 2.81 -19.94 10.68
N ALA A 105 1.61 -19.37 10.76
CA ALA A 105 1.42 -17.96 11.09
C ALA A 105 2.03 -17.58 12.44
N GLU A 106 1.89 -18.47 13.45
CA GLU A 106 2.51 -18.28 14.76
C GLU A 106 4.04 -18.28 14.68
N SER A 107 4.62 -19.18 13.89
CA SER A 107 6.07 -19.25 13.69
C SER A 107 6.66 -18.05 12.94
N MET A 108 5.84 -17.27 12.23
CA MET A 108 6.26 -16.07 11.51
C MET A 108 6.29 -14.82 12.39
N ALA A 109 5.67 -14.86 13.56
CA ALA A 109 5.76 -13.78 14.54
C ALA A 109 7.14 -13.77 15.20
N VAL A 110 7.74 -12.59 15.38
CA VAL A 110 9.00 -12.44 16.11
C VAL A 110 8.75 -11.76 17.45
N GLU A 111 9.34 -12.31 18.50
CA GLU A 111 9.21 -11.77 19.87
C GLU A 111 10.07 -10.53 20.09
N THR A 112 11.12 -10.32 19.26
CA THR A 112 12.06 -9.22 19.40
C THR A 112 12.02 -8.28 18.20
N ALA A 113 12.15 -6.99 18.47
CA ALA A 113 12.30 -5.99 17.42
C ALA A 113 13.58 -6.25 16.60
N ASP A 114 13.43 -6.44 15.30
CA ASP A 114 14.49 -6.44 14.29
C ASP A 114 15.52 -7.60 14.29
N PRO A 115 15.16 -8.77 13.79
CA PRO A 115 16.13 -9.85 13.59
C PRO A 115 17.07 -9.65 12.39
N GLY A 116 16.92 -8.59 11.58
CA GLY A 116 17.87 -8.31 10.50
C GLY A 116 17.45 -7.20 9.55
N ASP A 117 18.41 -6.32 9.31
CA ASP A 117 18.30 -5.26 8.31
C ASP A 117 18.68 -5.78 6.92
N ALA A 118 17.96 -5.32 5.89
CA ALA A 118 18.36 -5.45 4.50
C ALA A 118 19.24 -4.26 4.08
N SER A 119 19.81 -4.33 2.90
CA SER A 119 20.41 -3.18 2.21
C SER A 119 19.36 -2.37 1.41
N ILE A 120 18.08 -2.67 1.59
CA ILE A 120 16.96 -2.07 0.86
C ILE A 120 16.54 -0.77 1.55
N PRO A 121 16.47 0.38 0.84
CA PRO A 121 15.93 1.61 1.39
C PRO A 121 14.44 1.48 1.77
N PRO A 122 13.98 2.05 2.91
CA PRO A 122 12.58 1.93 3.35
C PRO A 122 11.56 2.45 2.35
N ILE A 123 11.92 3.42 1.52
CA ILE A 123 11.05 3.96 0.48
C ILE A 123 10.49 2.87 -0.44
N LEU A 124 11.26 1.81 -0.70
CA LEU A 124 10.82 0.72 -1.59
C LEU A 124 9.68 -0.10 -0.98
N THR A 125 9.64 -0.27 0.35
CA THR A 125 8.50 -0.91 1.04
C THR A 125 7.21 -0.14 0.76
N TYR A 126 7.24 1.18 0.92
CA TYR A 126 6.06 2.03 0.79
C TYR A 126 5.76 2.43 -0.65
N PHE A 127 6.76 2.44 -1.53
CA PHE A 127 6.51 2.56 -2.96
C PHE A 127 5.84 1.29 -3.51
N GLY A 128 6.21 0.10 -3.01
CA GLY A 128 5.47 -1.13 -3.28
C GLY A 128 4.01 -1.05 -2.84
N GLN A 129 3.74 -0.51 -1.65
CA GLN A 129 2.36 -0.27 -1.19
C GLN A 129 1.61 0.74 -2.06
N PHE A 130 2.26 1.82 -2.49
CA PHE A 130 1.68 2.81 -3.39
C PHE A 130 1.33 2.19 -4.75
N ILE A 131 2.23 1.35 -5.31
CA ILE A 131 1.98 0.59 -6.54
C ILE A 131 0.76 -0.32 -6.37
N ASP A 132 0.70 -1.06 -5.28
CA ASP A 132 -0.39 -1.97 -4.99
C ASP A 132 -1.74 -1.24 -4.92
N HIS A 133 -1.82 -0.09 -4.26
CA HIS A 133 -3.02 0.75 -4.21
C HIS A 133 -3.45 1.26 -5.59
N ASP A 134 -2.51 1.42 -6.51
CA ASP A 134 -2.79 1.90 -7.86
C ASP A 134 -3.37 0.81 -8.77
N ILE A 135 -2.92 -0.45 -8.62
CA ILE A 135 -3.26 -1.53 -9.55
C ILE A 135 -4.27 -2.54 -9.01
N THR A 136 -4.56 -2.55 -7.70
CA THR A 136 -5.50 -3.49 -7.10
C THR A 136 -6.49 -2.81 -6.17
N ALA A 137 -7.77 -3.13 -6.34
CA ALA A 137 -8.84 -2.87 -5.37
C ALA A 137 -9.93 -3.93 -5.55
N ASN A 138 -9.99 -4.89 -4.64
CA ASN A 138 -10.87 -6.04 -4.79
C ASN A 138 -12.25 -5.87 -4.14
N THR A 139 -13.25 -6.60 -4.66
CA THR A 139 -14.65 -6.55 -4.26
C THR A 139 -15.06 -7.71 -3.36
N ASP A 140 -14.12 -8.48 -2.82
CA ASP A 140 -14.40 -9.70 -2.06
C ASP A 140 -15.34 -9.53 -0.86
N ARG A 141 -15.49 -8.32 -0.36
CA ARG A 141 -16.41 -7.98 0.73
C ARG A 141 -17.88 -8.04 0.36
N GLU A 142 -18.18 -7.92 -0.91
CA GLU A 142 -19.53 -7.91 -1.43
C GLU A 142 -20.04 -9.31 -1.75
N VAL A 143 -19.11 -10.29 -1.84
CA VAL A 143 -19.45 -11.66 -2.15
C VAL A 143 -19.36 -12.51 -0.86
N PRO A 144 -20.48 -13.03 -0.37
CA PRO A 144 -20.49 -13.90 0.82
C PRO A 144 -19.50 -15.06 0.68
N GLY A 145 -18.67 -15.26 1.67
CA GLY A 145 -17.71 -16.35 1.76
C GLY A 145 -16.34 -16.10 1.15
N LEU A 146 -16.15 -15.14 0.24
CA LEU A 146 -14.81 -14.84 -0.32
C LEU A 146 -13.87 -14.22 0.71
N SER A 147 -14.37 -13.35 1.57
CA SER A 147 -13.62 -12.71 2.65
C SER A 147 -13.61 -13.50 3.96
N GLU A 148 -14.34 -14.60 4.01
CA GLU A 148 -14.49 -15.39 5.23
C GLU A 148 -13.26 -16.28 5.45
N ILE A 149 -12.45 -15.90 6.44
CA ILE A 149 -11.21 -16.61 6.80
C ILE A 149 -11.21 -17.10 8.25
N VAL A 150 -12.32 -16.93 8.96
CA VAL A 150 -12.48 -17.26 10.38
C VAL A 150 -13.13 -18.63 10.51
N GLY A 151 -12.74 -19.39 11.55
CA GLY A 151 -13.27 -20.72 11.82
C GLY A 151 -12.72 -21.80 10.88
N ASP A 152 -13.48 -22.85 10.71
CA ASP A 152 -13.15 -23.93 9.77
C ASP A 152 -13.55 -23.46 8.37
N ILE A 153 -12.58 -23.40 7.48
CA ILE A 153 -12.74 -22.97 6.10
C ILE A 153 -12.16 -24.03 5.16
N ASP A 154 -12.77 -24.16 3.99
CA ASP A 154 -12.27 -24.98 2.90
C ASP A 154 -11.88 -24.10 1.70
N PRO A 155 -10.99 -24.57 0.81
CA PRO A 155 -10.73 -23.92 -0.46
C PRO A 155 -12.02 -23.76 -1.28
N MET A 156 -12.20 -22.59 -1.88
CA MET A 156 -13.30 -22.35 -2.81
C MET A 156 -13.00 -22.90 -4.19
N ASP A 157 -14.06 -23.16 -4.95
CA ASP A 157 -13.93 -23.41 -6.38
C ASP A 157 -13.35 -22.18 -7.09
N ARG A 158 -12.34 -22.37 -7.94
CA ARG A 158 -11.61 -21.27 -8.61
C ARG A 158 -12.47 -20.48 -9.57
N VAL A 159 -13.43 -21.11 -10.22
CA VAL A 159 -14.38 -20.42 -11.11
C VAL A 159 -15.26 -19.48 -10.28
N GLN A 160 -15.70 -19.91 -9.09
CA GLN A 160 -16.47 -19.05 -8.19
C GLN A 160 -15.65 -17.88 -7.67
N VAL A 161 -14.35 -18.09 -7.39
CA VAL A 161 -13.44 -17.01 -6.99
C VAL A 161 -13.32 -15.97 -8.10
N GLU A 162 -13.05 -16.39 -9.33
CA GLU A 162 -12.90 -15.48 -10.48
C GLU A 162 -14.20 -14.75 -10.86
N GLN A 163 -15.35 -15.37 -10.62
CA GLN A 163 -16.66 -14.75 -10.88
C GLN A 163 -17.09 -13.78 -9.79
N GLY A 164 -16.59 -13.99 -8.56
CA GLY A 164 -16.96 -13.19 -7.41
C GLY A 164 -15.97 -12.07 -7.07
N LEU A 165 -14.82 -12.01 -7.75
CA LEU A 165 -13.75 -11.09 -7.40
C LEU A 165 -13.45 -10.16 -8.57
N ASP A 166 -13.87 -8.92 -8.44
CA ASP A 166 -13.58 -7.86 -9.41
C ASP A 166 -12.43 -6.96 -8.92
N ASN A 167 -11.67 -6.41 -9.85
CA ASN A 167 -10.71 -5.35 -9.59
C ASN A 167 -11.35 -4.00 -9.93
N LEU A 168 -11.50 -3.15 -8.92
CA LEU A 168 -12.05 -1.81 -9.11
C LEU A 168 -11.06 -0.85 -9.78
N ARG A 169 -9.80 -1.25 -9.93
CA ARG A 169 -8.77 -0.51 -10.66
C ARG A 169 -8.69 -0.96 -12.12
N GLU A 170 -8.10 -0.12 -12.96
CA GLU A 170 -7.87 -0.46 -14.36
C GLU A 170 -6.87 -1.61 -14.54
N GLY A 171 -6.10 -1.96 -13.49
CA GLY A 171 -5.05 -2.95 -13.53
C GLY A 171 -3.83 -2.50 -14.31
N THR A 172 -3.78 -1.25 -14.76
CA THR A 172 -2.63 -0.61 -15.38
C THR A 172 -1.93 0.32 -14.39
N LEU A 173 -0.67 0.64 -14.59
CA LEU A 173 0.04 1.63 -13.79
C LEU A 173 -0.37 3.06 -14.23
N ALA A 174 -1.63 3.42 -13.98
CA ALA A 174 -2.27 4.63 -14.49
C ALA A 174 -2.25 5.83 -13.54
N LEU A 175 -1.82 5.63 -12.29
CA LEU A 175 -1.94 6.60 -11.20
C LEU A 175 -3.41 6.95 -10.87
N ASP A 176 -4.30 5.95 -10.96
CA ASP A 176 -5.70 6.12 -10.54
C ASP A 176 -5.80 6.47 -9.05
N SER A 177 -4.86 5.95 -8.26
CA SER A 177 -4.75 6.31 -6.84
C SER A 177 -4.45 7.78 -6.61
N LEU A 178 -3.81 8.46 -7.57
CA LEU A 178 -3.47 9.88 -7.52
C LEU A 178 -4.59 10.76 -8.06
N TYR A 179 -5.05 10.48 -9.28
CA TYR A 179 -5.97 11.34 -10.03
C TYR A 179 -7.46 11.02 -9.81
N GLY A 180 -7.75 9.86 -9.27
CA GLY A 180 -9.07 9.25 -9.26
C GLY A 180 -9.33 8.51 -10.57
N ASP A 181 -10.20 7.50 -10.50
CA ASP A 181 -10.78 6.88 -11.68
C ASP A 181 -11.55 7.96 -12.46
N SER A 182 -11.82 7.73 -13.72
CA SER A 182 -12.61 8.62 -14.59
C SER A 182 -13.71 9.36 -13.84
N PRO A 183 -13.98 10.61 -14.18
CA PRO A 183 -14.81 11.50 -13.37
C PRO A 183 -16.06 10.79 -12.91
N GLY A 184 -16.18 10.61 -11.60
CA GLY A 184 -17.30 9.91 -10.99
C GLY A 184 -18.61 10.49 -11.50
N GLN A 185 -19.56 9.62 -11.83
CA GLN A 185 -20.86 10.10 -12.27
C GLN A 185 -21.57 10.74 -11.07
N GLY A 186 -21.87 12.00 -11.19
CA GLY A 186 -22.59 12.77 -10.19
C GLY A 186 -21.94 14.12 -9.90
N ALA A 187 -22.78 15.07 -9.52
CA ALA A 187 -22.35 16.45 -9.28
C ALA A 187 -21.26 16.56 -8.18
N PHE A 188 -21.37 15.74 -7.13
CA PHE A 188 -20.41 15.78 -6.02
C PHE A 188 -19.05 15.21 -6.41
N ALA A 189 -19.00 14.07 -7.11
CA ALA A 189 -17.74 13.49 -7.60
C ALA A 189 -17.04 14.45 -8.59
N THR A 190 -17.80 15.08 -9.48
CA THR A 190 -17.28 16.13 -10.38
C THR A 190 -16.71 17.30 -9.59
N LYS A 191 -17.41 17.74 -8.55
CA LYS A 191 -16.96 18.82 -7.67
C LYS A 191 -15.66 18.43 -6.94
N LEU A 192 -15.55 17.21 -6.41
CA LEU A 192 -14.32 16.73 -5.78
C LEU A 192 -13.13 16.74 -6.76
N ALA A 193 -13.33 16.22 -7.97
CA ALA A 193 -12.28 16.23 -9.01
C ALA A 193 -11.81 17.66 -9.35
N GLN A 194 -12.73 18.63 -9.38
CA GLN A 194 -12.38 20.04 -9.56
C GLN A 194 -11.62 20.60 -8.35
N LEU A 195 -12.01 20.26 -7.13
CA LEU A 195 -11.38 20.72 -5.90
C LEU A 195 -9.99 20.14 -5.68
N MET A 196 -9.70 18.97 -6.26
CA MET A 196 -8.34 18.38 -6.29
C MET A 196 -7.38 19.18 -7.18
N ARG A 197 -7.88 20.10 -8.01
CA ARG A 197 -7.05 21.01 -8.81
C ARG A 197 -6.81 22.32 -8.07
N HIS A 198 -5.69 22.95 -8.39
CA HIS A 198 -5.36 24.26 -7.82
C HIS A 198 -6.38 25.32 -8.29
N PRO A 199 -6.94 26.15 -7.39
CA PRO A 199 -8.06 27.03 -7.74
C PRO A 199 -7.72 28.13 -8.75
N THR A 200 -6.44 28.50 -8.87
CA THR A 200 -5.98 29.55 -9.80
C THR A 200 -5.23 28.94 -10.99
N PHE A 201 -4.39 27.95 -10.74
CA PHE A 201 -3.59 27.25 -11.76
C PHE A 201 -4.20 25.89 -12.02
N THR A 202 -5.31 25.85 -12.77
CA THR A 202 -6.17 24.68 -12.93
C THR A 202 -5.50 23.45 -13.54
N ASP A 203 -4.33 23.64 -14.16
CA ASP A 203 -3.48 22.53 -14.63
C ASP A 203 -2.66 21.89 -13.51
N LYS A 204 -2.52 22.55 -12.35
CA LYS A 204 -1.84 21.98 -11.19
C LYS A 204 -2.78 21.22 -10.27
N MET A 205 -2.25 20.19 -9.64
CA MET A 205 -2.88 19.49 -8.52
C MET A 205 -2.79 20.33 -7.24
N ARG A 206 -3.83 20.31 -6.43
CA ARG A 206 -3.90 21.03 -5.16
C ARG A 206 -3.23 20.24 -4.05
N LEU A 207 -2.24 20.85 -3.40
CA LEU A 207 -1.61 20.33 -2.20
C LEU A 207 -2.29 20.88 -0.96
N GLY A 208 -2.26 20.10 0.12
CA GLY A 208 -2.59 20.59 1.46
C GLY A 208 -1.42 21.35 2.08
N VAL A 209 -1.74 22.08 3.14
CA VAL A 209 -0.77 22.86 3.91
C VAL A 209 -0.63 22.25 5.28
N THR A 210 0.60 22.05 5.74
CA THR A 210 0.87 21.55 7.09
C THR A 210 0.37 22.52 8.15
N ALA A 211 -0.07 21.96 9.27
CA ALA A 211 -0.43 22.76 10.46
C ALA A 211 0.83 23.25 11.18
N ASP A 212 0.71 24.37 11.88
CA ASP A 212 1.70 24.78 12.87
C ASP A 212 1.77 23.71 13.97
N SER A 213 2.97 23.21 14.25
CA SER A 213 3.20 22.23 15.31
C SER A 213 3.02 22.80 16.72
N GLY A 214 2.97 24.13 16.84
CA GLY A 214 2.75 24.84 18.10
C GLY A 214 3.94 24.82 19.07
N ASP A 215 5.08 24.28 18.65
CA ASP A 215 6.30 24.11 19.45
C ASP A 215 7.42 25.09 19.07
N GLY A 216 7.14 26.01 18.14
CA GLY A 216 8.10 27.00 17.64
C GLY A 216 9.17 26.44 16.72
N ARG A 217 9.11 25.14 16.35
CA ARG A 217 10.02 24.53 15.39
C ARG A 217 9.60 24.85 13.95
N PRO A 218 10.58 25.09 13.06
CA PRO A 218 10.26 25.31 11.67
C PRO A 218 9.66 24.03 11.04
N PRO A 219 8.70 24.15 10.10
CA PRO A 219 8.18 23.02 9.35
C PRO A 219 9.26 22.35 8.51
N LEU A 220 9.07 21.06 8.20
CA LEU A 220 9.92 20.26 7.34
C LEU A 220 9.09 19.76 6.13
N PRO A 221 9.49 20.06 4.89
CA PRO A 221 10.46 21.07 4.48
C PRO A 221 9.96 22.50 4.86
N ALA A 222 10.77 23.52 4.59
CA ALA A 222 10.37 24.92 4.85
C ALA A 222 9.12 25.35 4.04
N ASP A 223 8.83 24.70 2.91
CA ASP A 223 7.60 24.87 2.15
C ASP A 223 6.44 24.14 2.86
N PRO A 224 5.40 24.89 3.33
CA PRO A 224 4.27 24.29 4.05
C PRO A 224 3.36 23.41 3.18
N ALA A 225 3.46 23.45 1.85
CA ALA A 225 2.68 22.63 0.93
C ALA A 225 3.17 21.17 0.94
N ALA A 226 3.13 20.53 2.11
CA ALA A 226 3.65 19.18 2.35
C ALA A 226 2.62 18.21 2.93
N ASP A 227 1.32 18.57 2.92
CA ASP A 227 0.23 17.68 3.29
C ASP A 227 -0.66 17.35 2.08
N LEU A 228 -1.54 16.36 2.25
CA LEU A 228 -2.65 16.09 1.35
C LEU A 228 -3.76 17.13 1.54
N LEU A 229 -4.55 17.36 0.48
CA LEU A 229 -5.73 18.21 0.59
C LEU A 229 -6.73 17.58 1.57
N ARG A 230 -7.13 18.28 2.62
CA ARG A 230 -8.01 17.79 3.69
C ARG A 230 -9.42 18.36 3.57
N LEU A 231 -10.43 17.54 3.91
CA LEU A 231 -11.84 17.95 3.94
C LEU A 231 -12.07 19.16 4.85
N GLY A 232 -11.43 19.18 6.02
CA GLY A 232 -11.55 20.30 6.97
C GLY A 232 -11.15 21.64 6.37
N PHE A 233 -10.09 21.66 5.56
CA PHE A 233 -9.66 22.86 4.86
C PHE A 233 -10.71 23.34 3.83
N LEU A 234 -11.37 22.43 3.14
CA LEU A 234 -12.43 22.77 2.17
C LEU A 234 -13.71 23.27 2.86
N LEU A 235 -14.05 22.68 4.02
CA LEU A 235 -15.15 23.14 4.86
C LEU A 235 -14.93 24.56 5.40
N ASP A 236 -13.74 24.85 5.92
CA ASP A 236 -13.39 26.16 6.48
C ASP A 236 -13.42 27.28 5.42
N ARG A 237 -13.20 26.94 4.17
CA ARG A 237 -13.28 27.87 3.04
C ARG A 237 -14.69 27.98 2.43
N GLY A 238 -15.59 27.08 2.82
CA GLY A 238 -16.89 26.96 2.17
C GLY A 238 -16.85 26.35 0.76
N ASP A 239 -15.72 25.75 0.37
CA ASP A 239 -15.59 25.01 -0.90
C ASP A 239 -16.52 23.76 -0.89
N ILE A 240 -16.72 23.16 0.28
CA ILE A 240 -17.71 22.13 0.59
C ILE A 240 -18.48 22.58 1.84
N THR A 241 -19.77 22.25 1.92
CA THR A 241 -20.62 22.55 3.08
C THR A 241 -21.09 21.27 3.76
N GLU A 242 -21.38 21.33 5.06
CA GLU A 242 -21.98 20.22 5.79
C GLU A 242 -23.35 19.82 5.21
N ALA A 243 -24.09 20.78 4.69
CA ALA A 243 -25.37 20.50 4.04
C ALA A 243 -25.20 19.63 2.80
N GLU A 244 -24.17 19.88 1.98
CA GLU A 244 -23.85 19.04 0.83
C GLU A 244 -23.45 17.64 1.27
N LEU A 245 -22.61 17.49 2.31
CA LEU A 245 -22.21 16.18 2.84
C LEU A 245 -23.43 15.40 3.39
N ASN A 246 -24.33 16.07 4.07
CA ASN A 246 -25.54 15.45 4.62
C ASN A 246 -26.58 15.07 3.56
N ALA A 247 -26.52 15.68 2.38
CA ALA A 247 -27.39 15.37 1.24
C ALA A 247 -26.88 14.20 0.39
N LEU A 248 -25.69 13.67 0.66
CA LEU A 248 -25.13 12.51 -0.04
C LEU A 248 -25.92 11.24 0.25
N ASP A 249 -25.90 10.31 -0.70
CA ASP A 249 -26.36 8.94 -0.47
C ASP A 249 -25.67 8.35 0.78
N PRO A 250 -26.38 7.59 1.62
CA PRO A 250 -25.81 7.06 2.87
C PRO A 250 -24.45 6.36 2.70
N ALA A 251 -24.28 5.54 1.68
CA ALA A 251 -23.05 4.82 1.43
C ALA A 251 -21.88 5.76 1.04
N LEU A 252 -22.18 6.84 0.32
CA LEU A 252 -21.20 7.87 -0.01
C LEU A 252 -20.93 8.77 1.19
N ARG A 253 -21.96 9.11 1.95
CA ARG A 253 -21.86 10.00 3.12
C ARG A 253 -20.94 9.43 4.21
N GLU A 254 -20.99 8.14 4.49
CA GLU A 254 -20.14 7.46 5.47
C GLU A 254 -18.63 7.68 5.23
N ASN A 255 -18.25 8.05 4.01
CA ASN A 255 -16.88 8.39 3.67
C ASN A 255 -16.41 9.74 4.20
N PHE A 256 -17.33 10.64 4.45
CA PHE A 256 -17.05 12.03 4.79
C PHE A 256 -17.59 12.45 6.14
N VAL A 257 -18.52 11.67 6.71
CA VAL A 257 -19.21 11.99 7.96
C VAL A 257 -19.29 10.74 8.82
N ASP A 258 -18.85 10.85 10.07
CA ASP A 258 -19.00 9.82 11.10
C ASP A 258 -19.96 10.28 12.21
N ALA A 259 -19.93 9.58 13.36
CA ALA A 259 -20.78 9.91 14.51
C ALA A 259 -20.47 11.28 15.12
N ASP A 260 -19.24 11.77 14.95
CA ASP A 260 -18.77 13.05 15.51
C ASP A 260 -18.95 14.21 14.50
N GLY A 261 -19.49 13.94 13.31
CA GLY A 261 -19.67 14.91 12.24
C GLY A 261 -18.72 14.73 11.06
N PRO A 262 -18.42 15.79 10.28
CA PRO A 262 -17.50 15.68 9.14
C PRO A 262 -16.10 15.21 9.54
N ILE A 263 -15.58 14.23 8.83
CA ILE A 263 -14.22 13.70 9.04
C ILE A 263 -13.21 14.70 8.48
N ARG A 264 -12.90 15.75 9.25
CA ARG A 264 -12.11 16.90 8.80
C ARG A 264 -10.70 16.55 8.32
N SER A 265 -10.09 15.51 8.90
CA SER A 265 -8.77 15.00 8.51
C SER A 265 -8.78 14.17 7.21
N ARG A 266 -9.95 13.90 6.64
CA ARG A 266 -10.08 13.11 5.41
C ARG A 266 -9.31 13.73 4.26
N ALA A 267 -8.42 12.96 3.63
CA ALA A 267 -7.77 13.37 2.40
C ALA A 267 -8.73 13.32 1.20
N ILE A 268 -8.68 14.33 0.37
CA ILE A 268 -9.41 14.40 -0.90
C ILE A 268 -8.43 14.05 -2.02
N ILE A 269 -8.32 12.78 -2.29
CA ILE A 269 -7.38 12.14 -3.22
C ILE A 269 -8.07 11.00 -3.98
N GLY A 270 -7.44 10.49 -5.01
CA GLY A 270 -8.00 9.42 -5.85
C GLY A 270 -8.23 8.10 -5.09
N ASP A 271 -7.34 7.74 -4.17
CA ASP A 271 -7.51 6.58 -3.31
C ASP A 271 -7.16 6.90 -1.85
N GLY A 272 -8.14 6.80 -0.97
CA GLY A 272 -7.97 7.08 0.47
C GLY A 272 -6.98 6.17 1.17
N ARG A 273 -6.65 5.00 0.61
CA ARG A 273 -5.60 4.12 1.13
C ARG A 273 -4.21 4.78 1.09
N ASN A 274 -3.99 5.74 0.18
CA ASN A 274 -2.77 6.54 0.17
C ASN A 274 -2.66 7.54 1.34
N ASP A 275 -3.64 7.55 2.25
CA ASP A 275 -3.61 8.30 3.51
C ASP A 275 -3.74 7.38 4.75
N GLU A 276 -3.47 6.09 4.61
CA GLU A 276 -3.55 5.18 5.76
C GLU A 276 -2.34 5.29 6.68
N ASN A 277 -1.15 5.56 6.13
CA ASN A 277 0.06 5.82 6.90
C ASN A 277 0.87 6.98 6.31
N LEU A 278 1.71 7.57 7.13
CA LEU A 278 2.47 8.78 6.80
C LEU A 278 3.38 8.59 5.57
N LEU A 279 4.04 7.44 5.44
CA LEU A 279 5.03 7.22 4.38
C LEU A 279 4.37 7.18 3.00
N VAL A 280 3.24 6.49 2.87
CA VAL A 280 2.45 6.46 1.62
C VAL A 280 1.81 7.81 1.34
N ALA A 281 1.30 8.51 2.37
CA ALA A 281 0.73 9.85 2.22
C ALA A 281 1.76 10.87 1.70
N GLN A 282 2.98 10.80 2.21
CA GLN A 282 4.07 11.68 1.75
C GLN A 282 4.60 11.28 0.36
N LEU A 283 4.56 10.00 -0.02
CA LEU A 283 4.81 9.58 -1.41
C LEU A 283 3.74 10.14 -2.36
N HIS A 284 2.48 10.11 -1.96
CA HIS A 284 1.40 10.71 -2.73
C HIS A 284 1.65 12.21 -2.96
N VAL A 285 2.05 12.95 -1.91
CA VAL A 285 2.47 14.35 -2.02
C VAL A 285 3.64 14.51 -3.01
N ALA A 286 4.61 13.60 -3.01
CA ALA A 286 5.74 13.66 -3.94
C ALA A 286 5.28 13.53 -5.41
N PHE A 287 4.33 12.63 -5.69
CA PHE A 287 3.76 12.49 -7.05
C PHE A 287 2.87 13.68 -7.45
N LEU A 288 2.10 14.27 -6.52
CA LEU A 288 1.39 15.54 -6.79
C LEU A 288 2.35 16.67 -7.15
N ARG A 289 3.48 16.76 -6.44
CA ARG A 289 4.55 17.73 -6.76
C ARG A 289 5.21 17.43 -8.11
N LEU A 290 5.40 16.16 -8.46
CA LEU A 290 5.93 15.78 -9.76
C LEU A 290 5.02 16.29 -10.88
N HIS A 291 3.70 16.06 -10.78
CA HIS A 291 2.73 16.61 -11.71
C HIS A 291 2.85 18.14 -11.82
N ASN A 292 2.87 18.83 -10.67
CA ASN A 292 2.96 20.29 -10.65
C ASN A 292 4.25 20.82 -11.28
N ARG A 293 5.36 20.09 -11.14
CA ARG A 293 6.63 20.42 -11.81
C ARG A 293 6.56 20.23 -13.33
N MET A 294 5.79 19.26 -13.82
CA MET A 294 5.54 19.12 -15.26
C MET A 294 4.74 20.32 -15.79
N VAL A 295 3.76 20.80 -15.04
CA VAL A 295 3.03 22.04 -15.39
C VAL A 295 3.98 23.26 -15.38
N ASP A 296 4.91 23.35 -14.42
CA ASP A 296 5.93 24.42 -14.36
C ASP A 296 6.86 24.41 -15.59
N LEU A 297 7.03 23.27 -16.25
CA LEU A 297 7.75 23.15 -17.52
C LEU A 297 6.93 23.61 -18.73
N GLY A 298 5.67 24.03 -18.53
CA GLY A 298 4.79 24.57 -19.57
C GLY A 298 3.80 23.57 -20.16
N HIS A 299 3.64 22.40 -19.57
CA HIS A 299 2.64 21.41 -20.00
C HIS A 299 1.26 21.72 -19.40
N ASP A 300 0.20 21.45 -20.17
CA ASP A 300 -1.17 21.46 -19.64
C ASP A 300 -1.42 20.26 -18.73
N PHE A 301 -2.61 20.18 -18.13
CA PHE A 301 -2.95 19.13 -17.17
C PHE A 301 -2.81 17.71 -17.75
N GLU A 302 -3.34 17.47 -18.93
CA GLU A 302 -3.37 16.12 -19.52
C GLU A 302 -1.96 15.67 -19.92
N GLU A 303 -1.15 16.57 -20.45
CA GLU A 303 0.24 16.26 -20.77
C GLU A 303 1.08 16.09 -19.48
N ALA A 304 0.88 16.91 -18.47
CA ALA A 304 1.52 16.77 -17.16
C ALA A 304 1.14 15.44 -16.49
N ARG A 305 -0.16 15.03 -16.56
CA ARG A 305 -0.65 13.74 -16.12
C ARG A 305 0.04 12.59 -16.85
N ARG A 306 0.09 12.66 -18.18
CA ARG A 306 0.74 11.66 -19.04
C ARG A 306 2.22 11.50 -18.71
N LEU A 307 2.94 12.60 -18.58
CA LEU A 307 4.38 12.61 -18.26
C LEU A 307 4.64 12.09 -16.84
N THR A 308 3.80 12.46 -15.87
CA THR A 308 3.88 11.92 -14.49
C THR A 308 3.68 10.41 -14.47
N ARG A 309 2.69 9.91 -15.22
CA ARG A 309 2.46 8.48 -15.40
C ARG A 309 3.66 7.77 -16.05
N PHE A 310 4.27 8.37 -17.07
CA PHE A 310 5.44 7.80 -17.73
C PHE A 310 6.64 7.67 -16.79
N HIS A 311 6.91 8.69 -15.98
CA HIS A 311 7.96 8.62 -14.97
C HIS A 311 7.63 7.60 -13.88
N TYR A 312 6.38 7.52 -13.43
CA TYR A 312 5.95 6.52 -12.47
C TYR A 312 6.18 5.09 -13.00
N GLN A 313 5.71 4.78 -14.19
CA GLN A 313 5.93 3.50 -14.86
C GLN A 313 7.42 3.20 -15.04
N TRP A 314 8.21 4.20 -15.42
CA TRP A 314 9.67 4.08 -15.50
C TRP A 314 10.29 3.73 -14.14
N LEU A 315 9.91 4.42 -13.08
CA LEU A 315 10.40 4.19 -11.73
C LEU A 315 10.03 2.79 -11.22
N VAL A 316 8.85 2.30 -11.57
CA VAL A 316 8.45 0.92 -11.23
C VAL A 316 9.39 -0.08 -11.89
N LEU A 317 9.63 0.04 -13.20
CA LEU A 317 10.42 -0.94 -13.93
C LEU A 317 11.93 -0.82 -13.70
N ASN A 318 12.45 0.41 -13.56
CA ASN A 318 13.89 0.68 -13.55
C ASN A 318 14.46 1.09 -12.18
N SER A 319 13.63 1.28 -11.16
CA SER A 319 14.07 1.63 -9.81
C SER A 319 13.52 0.65 -8.76
N PHE A 320 12.21 0.35 -8.81
CA PHE A 320 11.59 -0.56 -7.85
C PHE A 320 11.96 -2.02 -8.13
N LEU A 321 11.70 -2.53 -9.33
CA LEU A 321 12.00 -3.93 -9.66
C LEU A 321 13.45 -4.33 -9.39
N PRO A 322 14.47 -3.58 -9.86
CA PRO A 322 15.87 -3.91 -9.56
C PRO A 322 16.22 -3.82 -8.07
N GLY A 323 15.48 -3.03 -7.29
CA GLY A 323 15.67 -2.90 -5.84
C GLY A 323 15.04 -4.03 -5.02
N ILE A 324 14.14 -4.83 -5.61
CA ILE A 324 13.30 -5.81 -4.90
C ILE A 324 13.44 -7.23 -5.48
N CYS A 325 13.63 -7.37 -6.77
CA CYS A 325 13.73 -8.65 -7.46
C CYS A 325 15.19 -9.03 -7.76
N ALA A 326 15.43 -10.29 -8.06
CA ALA A 326 16.71 -10.75 -8.61
C ALA A 326 16.95 -10.09 -9.97
N ASN A 327 18.10 -9.42 -10.12
CA ASN A 327 18.38 -8.60 -11.30
C ASN A 327 18.41 -9.40 -12.60
N ASP A 328 18.95 -10.61 -12.57
CA ASP A 328 18.99 -11.50 -13.75
C ASP A 328 17.59 -11.88 -14.24
N VAL A 329 16.62 -12.04 -13.33
CA VAL A 329 15.21 -12.27 -13.67
C VAL A 329 14.59 -10.99 -14.26
N VAL A 330 14.83 -9.84 -13.64
CA VAL A 330 14.30 -8.55 -14.15
C VAL A 330 14.81 -8.29 -15.56
N ASP A 331 16.11 -8.46 -15.79
CA ASP A 331 16.75 -8.25 -17.09
C ASP A 331 16.19 -9.21 -18.16
N GLU A 332 15.99 -10.49 -17.81
CA GLU A 332 15.42 -11.50 -18.71
C GLU A 332 13.96 -11.15 -19.08
N VAL A 333 13.13 -10.79 -18.10
CA VAL A 333 11.72 -10.43 -18.33
C VAL A 333 11.60 -9.13 -19.12
N LEU A 334 12.43 -8.11 -18.84
CA LEU A 334 12.47 -6.87 -19.62
C LEU A 334 12.90 -7.11 -21.06
N ALA A 335 13.94 -7.93 -21.27
CA ALA A 335 14.44 -8.24 -22.62
C ALA A 335 13.43 -9.01 -23.46
N THR A 336 12.60 -9.84 -22.83
CA THR A 336 11.60 -10.69 -23.51
C THR A 336 10.20 -10.09 -23.58
N GLY A 337 9.96 -8.97 -22.87
CA GLY A 337 8.66 -8.27 -22.85
C GLY A 337 7.57 -8.98 -22.05
N ALA A 338 7.94 -9.66 -20.96
CA ALA A 338 7.04 -10.35 -20.05
C ALA A 338 6.17 -11.43 -20.72
N PRO A 339 6.76 -12.46 -21.37
CA PRO A 339 6.01 -13.45 -22.15
C PRO A 339 5.03 -14.26 -21.29
N LEU A 340 5.31 -14.49 -20.00
CA LEU A 340 4.39 -15.19 -19.11
C LEU A 340 3.10 -14.39 -18.90
N TYR A 341 3.19 -13.06 -18.78
CA TYR A 341 2.00 -12.22 -18.72
C TYR A 341 1.28 -12.13 -20.07
N ALA A 342 2.01 -12.19 -21.18
CA ALA A 342 1.40 -12.22 -22.50
C ALA A 342 0.57 -13.51 -22.71
N GLU A 343 1.10 -14.69 -22.34
CA GLU A 343 0.32 -15.95 -22.36
C GLU A 343 -0.90 -15.87 -21.44
N PHE A 344 -0.74 -15.29 -20.24
CA PHE A 344 -1.85 -15.07 -19.33
C PHE A 344 -2.97 -14.19 -19.95
N LEU A 345 -2.60 -13.15 -20.73
CA LEU A 345 -3.56 -12.32 -21.46
C LEU A 345 -4.26 -13.07 -22.58
N ASP A 346 -3.54 -13.93 -23.31
CA ASP A 346 -4.11 -14.74 -24.38
C ASP A 346 -5.18 -15.70 -23.84
N ASP A 347 -4.96 -16.24 -22.63
CA ASP A 347 -5.92 -17.10 -21.92
C ASP A 347 -7.07 -16.30 -21.26
N ASN A 348 -6.84 -15.03 -20.92
CA ASN A 348 -7.76 -14.16 -20.20
C ASN A 348 -7.91 -12.80 -20.91
N PRO A 349 -8.40 -12.77 -22.16
CA PRO A 349 -8.50 -11.50 -22.89
C PRO A 349 -9.43 -10.52 -22.16
N PRO A 350 -8.99 -9.26 -21.92
CA PRO A 350 -9.80 -8.28 -21.27
C PRO A 350 -10.99 -7.86 -22.13
N ALA A 351 -12.16 -7.71 -21.52
CA ALA A 351 -13.34 -7.20 -22.20
C ALA A 351 -13.18 -5.73 -22.63
N ASP A 352 -12.40 -4.97 -21.87
CA ASP A 352 -11.98 -3.59 -22.13
C ASP A 352 -10.44 -3.56 -22.20
N PRO A 353 -9.84 -3.21 -23.35
CA PRO A 353 -8.39 -3.14 -23.48
C PRO A 353 -7.67 -2.17 -22.53
N ALA A 354 -8.40 -1.21 -21.95
CA ALA A 354 -7.88 -0.32 -20.93
C ALA A 354 -7.77 -1.00 -19.55
N LYS A 355 -8.41 -2.17 -19.36
CA LYS A 355 -8.48 -2.88 -18.08
C LYS A 355 -7.81 -4.24 -18.16
N LEU A 356 -6.54 -4.26 -17.82
CA LEU A 356 -5.76 -5.49 -17.86
C LEU A 356 -6.10 -6.40 -16.67
N PRO A 357 -6.27 -7.72 -16.87
CA PRO A 357 -6.53 -8.65 -15.79
C PRO A 357 -5.32 -8.76 -14.86
N MET A 358 -5.60 -8.96 -13.56
CA MET A 358 -4.59 -9.08 -12.51
C MET A 358 -4.42 -10.55 -12.09
N PRO A 359 -3.19 -11.11 -12.14
CA PRO A 359 -2.96 -12.45 -11.64
C PRO A 359 -3.23 -12.56 -10.13
N LEU A 360 -4.03 -13.54 -9.72
CA LEU A 360 -4.32 -13.81 -8.30
C LEU A 360 -3.06 -14.20 -7.54
N GLU A 361 -2.17 -14.99 -8.15
CA GLU A 361 -0.91 -15.40 -7.55
C GLU A 361 -0.01 -14.20 -7.23
N PHE A 362 -0.07 -13.14 -8.04
CA PHE A 362 0.59 -11.88 -7.75
C PHE A 362 -0.09 -11.15 -6.59
N SER A 363 -1.39 -10.84 -6.70
CA SER A 363 -2.09 -9.95 -5.76
C SER A 363 -2.32 -10.56 -4.38
N VAL A 364 -2.54 -11.90 -4.29
CA VAL A 364 -2.84 -12.60 -3.03
C VAL A 364 -1.57 -13.08 -2.34
N ALA A 365 -0.49 -13.33 -3.06
CA ALA A 365 0.74 -13.89 -2.53
C ALA A 365 2.01 -13.17 -2.97
N GLY A 366 2.33 -13.16 -4.25
CA GLY A 366 3.62 -12.71 -4.78
C GLY A 366 3.98 -11.28 -4.39
N PHE A 367 3.03 -10.35 -4.46
CA PHE A 367 3.27 -8.94 -4.13
C PHE A 367 3.11 -8.61 -2.64
N ARG A 368 2.70 -9.58 -1.80
CA ARG A 368 2.60 -9.41 -0.34
C ARG A 368 3.91 -9.60 0.41
N PHE A 369 5.01 -9.83 -0.27
CA PHE A 369 6.34 -9.94 0.34
C PHE A 369 6.70 -8.69 1.15
N GLY A 370 6.24 -7.51 0.73
CA GLY A 370 6.50 -6.24 1.40
C GLY A 370 6.10 -6.19 2.88
N HIS A 371 5.21 -7.07 3.33
CA HIS A 371 4.85 -7.19 4.74
C HIS A 371 6.04 -7.56 5.63
N SER A 372 6.98 -8.39 5.17
CA SER A 372 8.18 -8.75 5.92
C SER A 372 9.19 -7.60 6.00
N MET A 373 9.14 -6.65 5.06
CA MET A 373 10.03 -5.50 5.00
C MET A 373 9.67 -4.38 5.98
N VAL A 374 8.48 -4.43 6.58
CA VAL A 374 7.98 -3.43 7.52
C VAL A 374 8.74 -3.50 8.83
N ARG A 375 9.12 -2.33 9.39
CA ARG A 375 9.79 -2.19 10.68
C ARG A 375 8.81 -1.80 11.79
N GLY A 376 9.16 -2.15 13.03
CA GLY A 376 8.45 -1.67 14.22
C GLY A 376 8.65 -0.19 14.52
N GLY A 377 9.57 0.49 13.82
CA GLY A 377 9.80 1.93 13.97
C GLY A 377 10.78 2.47 12.96
N TYR A 378 10.68 3.77 12.66
CA TYR A 378 11.44 4.46 11.63
C TYR A 378 12.13 5.73 12.14
N ASP A 379 13.35 5.96 11.69
CA ASP A 379 14.02 7.25 11.74
C ASP A 379 13.50 8.09 10.56
N HIS A 380 12.42 8.87 10.75
CA HIS A 380 11.77 9.52 9.62
C HIS A 380 12.06 11.02 9.49
N ASN A 381 12.48 11.68 10.57
CA ASN A 381 12.99 13.05 10.52
C ASN A 381 13.83 13.39 11.75
N ARG A 382 14.41 14.61 11.78
CA ARG A 382 15.31 15.07 12.85
C ARG A 382 14.66 15.17 14.23
N PHE A 383 13.34 15.17 14.31
CA PHE A 383 12.60 15.25 15.56
C PHE A 383 12.23 13.87 16.08
N PHE A 384 11.88 12.96 15.17
CA PHE A 384 11.48 11.58 15.44
C PHE A 384 12.47 10.62 14.76
N GLY A 385 13.73 10.73 15.16
CA GLY A 385 14.84 10.00 14.58
C GLY A 385 16.17 10.55 15.05
N THR A 386 17.24 10.33 14.30
CA THR A 386 18.56 10.88 14.57
C THR A 386 18.54 12.40 14.42
N PRO A 387 18.88 13.17 15.46
CA PRO A 387 18.85 14.63 15.38
C PRO A 387 19.96 15.15 14.45
N VAL A 388 19.70 16.29 13.82
CA VAL A 388 20.72 17.08 13.12
C VAL A 388 21.21 18.22 14.02
N ALA A 389 22.37 18.81 13.71
CA ALA A 389 22.90 19.92 14.47
C ALA A 389 21.89 21.08 14.58
N GLY A 390 21.63 21.54 15.79
CA GLY A 390 20.67 22.61 16.09
C GLY A 390 19.21 22.17 16.18
N SER A 391 18.89 20.89 15.99
CA SER A 391 17.54 20.35 16.24
C SER A 391 17.46 19.69 17.61
N THR A 392 16.27 19.74 18.22
CA THR A 392 15.98 19.01 19.46
C THR A 392 15.16 17.78 19.11
N GLN A 393 15.74 16.60 19.37
CA GLN A 393 15.05 15.33 19.21
C GLN A 393 13.84 15.26 20.14
N ILE A 394 12.74 14.73 19.65
CA ILE A 394 11.54 14.45 20.45
C ILE A 394 11.55 12.98 20.87
N LEU A 395 11.66 12.08 19.88
CA LEU A 395 11.79 10.64 20.08
C LEU A 395 12.96 10.12 19.24
N PRO A 396 13.63 9.04 19.69
CA PRO A 396 14.75 8.43 18.95
C PRO A 396 14.29 7.78 17.63
N PHE A 397 13.01 7.52 17.46
CA PHE A 397 12.35 7.04 16.24
C PHE A 397 10.85 7.21 16.37
N ALA A 398 10.11 7.18 15.27
CA ALA A 398 8.67 6.99 15.30
C ALA A 398 8.35 5.50 15.30
N SER A 399 7.53 5.05 16.25
CA SER A 399 6.98 3.69 16.21
C SER A 399 6.08 3.51 14.98
N PHE A 400 5.87 2.26 14.59
CA PHE A 400 4.97 1.94 13.47
C PHE A 400 3.58 2.53 13.67
N GLU A 401 3.03 2.46 14.89
CA GLU A 401 1.70 2.96 15.24
C GLU A 401 1.61 4.49 15.13
N LEU A 402 2.69 5.20 15.48
CA LEU A 402 2.75 6.65 15.35
C LEU A 402 2.64 7.13 13.90
N LEU A 403 3.08 6.32 12.93
CA LEU A 403 2.94 6.66 11.52
C LEU A 403 1.48 6.69 11.07
N PHE A 404 0.59 5.96 11.74
CA PHE A 404 -0.84 6.00 11.47
C PHE A 404 -1.57 7.12 12.23
N ALA A 405 -1.00 7.59 13.33
CA ALA A 405 -1.63 8.61 14.17
C ALA A 405 -1.78 9.96 13.47
N PHE A 406 -0.91 10.27 12.51
CA PHE A 406 -0.87 11.53 11.77
C PHE A 406 -1.39 11.40 10.33
N THR A 407 -2.34 10.53 10.11
CA THR A 407 -3.02 10.34 8.83
C THR A 407 -4.53 10.51 9.03
N GLY A 408 -5.28 10.56 7.95
CA GLY A 408 -6.74 10.58 8.01
C GLY A 408 -7.31 9.42 8.83
N GLY A 409 -6.59 8.30 8.84
CA GLY A 409 -6.89 7.14 9.66
C GLY A 409 -6.86 7.39 11.15
N GLY A 410 -5.83 8.02 11.64
CA GLY A 410 -5.68 8.39 13.04
C GLY A 410 -6.44 9.64 13.45
N LYS A 411 -7.20 10.25 12.52
CA LYS A 411 -7.88 11.53 12.73
C LYS A 411 -6.93 12.62 13.24
N MET A 412 -5.66 12.52 12.87
CA MET A 412 -4.59 13.46 13.23
C MET A 412 -4.41 13.67 14.75
N ARG A 413 -4.78 12.69 15.56
CA ARG A 413 -4.69 12.83 17.02
C ARG A 413 -4.11 11.59 17.69
N PRO A 414 -2.83 11.59 18.04
CA PRO A 414 -2.29 10.54 18.90
C PRO A 414 -2.81 10.61 20.33
N ASP A 415 -3.17 11.81 20.83
CA ASP A 415 -3.80 11.99 22.14
C ASP A 415 -5.34 11.97 22.04
N PRO A 416 -6.05 11.01 22.69
CA PRO A 416 -7.50 10.92 22.62
C PRO A 416 -8.22 12.12 23.24
N SER A 417 -7.59 12.81 24.20
CA SER A 417 -8.16 14.01 24.83
C SER A 417 -8.03 15.25 23.95
N ALA A 418 -7.12 15.24 22.97
CA ALA A 418 -6.95 16.35 22.03
C ALA A 418 -8.08 16.36 21.00
N ALA A 419 -8.48 17.56 20.57
CA ALA A 419 -9.36 17.70 19.42
C ALA A 419 -8.70 17.09 18.17
N PRO A 420 -9.47 16.46 17.25
CA PRO A 420 -8.93 15.95 16.00
C PRO A 420 -8.23 17.08 15.23
N GLY A 421 -6.97 16.85 14.86
CA GLY A 421 -6.27 17.73 13.93
C GLY A 421 -6.88 17.61 12.53
N THR A 422 -6.76 18.65 11.73
CA THR A 422 -7.19 18.64 10.33
C THR A 422 -6.01 18.32 9.41
N ASN A 423 -4.88 18.97 9.61
CA ASN A 423 -3.71 18.93 8.74
C ASN A 423 -2.52 18.27 9.45
N LEU A 424 -1.59 17.72 8.68
CA LEU A 424 -0.35 17.16 9.18
C LEU A 424 0.48 18.25 9.90
N PRO A 425 0.96 18.02 11.13
CA PRO A 425 1.87 18.97 11.79
C PRO A 425 3.19 19.10 11.01
N GLY A 426 3.71 20.32 10.89
CA GLY A 426 4.92 20.61 10.12
C GLY A 426 6.18 19.93 10.63
N ASN A 427 6.24 19.61 11.94
CA ASN A 427 7.35 18.84 12.53
C ASN A 427 7.25 17.33 12.27
N TRP A 428 6.17 16.86 11.61
CA TRP A 428 5.95 15.44 11.33
C TRP A 428 6.27 15.02 9.90
N VAL A 429 6.54 15.96 9.01
CA VAL A 429 6.89 15.71 7.61
C VAL A 429 8.18 14.88 7.50
N ILE A 430 8.24 13.99 6.53
CA ILE A 430 9.39 13.11 6.30
C ILE A 430 10.59 13.87 5.75
N GLU A 431 11.78 13.60 6.28
CA GLU A 431 13.06 13.93 5.64
C GLU A 431 13.50 12.77 4.75
N TRP A 432 13.36 12.94 3.45
CA TRP A 432 13.48 11.87 2.46
C TRP A 432 14.89 11.25 2.35
N ASP A 433 15.95 11.96 2.76
CA ASP A 433 17.30 11.39 2.86
C ASP A 433 17.34 10.14 3.77
N ARG A 434 16.43 10.08 4.75
CA ARG A 434 16.30 8.96 5.69
C ARG A 434 15.56 7.76 5.12
N MET A 435 14.80 7.97 4.05
CA MET A 435 13.98 6.93 3.40
C MET A 435 14.64 6.36 2.16
N VAL A 436 15.50 7.13 1.49
CA VAL A 436 16.18 6.71 0.24
C VAL A 436 17.57 6.10 0.47
N ASN A 437 18.08 6.14 1.69
CA ASN A 437 19.36 5.57 2.07
C ASN A 437 19.16 4.44 3.09
N ALA A 438 19.94 3.37 2.96
CA ALA A 438 19.89 2.19 3.85
C ALA A 438 21.15 2.10 4.74
N GLU A 439 21.70 3.25 5.16
CA GLU A 439 23.04 3.34 5.74
C GLU A 439 23.10 2.97 7.24
N THR A 440 21.95 3.04 7.93
CA THR A 440 21.87 2.82 9.38
C THR A 440 20.63 2.02 9.76
N PRO A 441 20.62 1.35 10.93
CA PRO A 441 19.42 0.75 11.48
C PRO A 441 18.25 1.76 11.49
N ARG A 442 17.04 1.29 11.18
CA ARG A 442 15.82 2.09 10.97
C ARG A 442 15.82 3.00 9.74
N ARG A 443 16.90 3.04 8.97
CA ARG A 443 17.01 3.65 7.64
C ARG A 443 17.12 2.63 6.51
N SER A 444 16.99 1.36 6.83
CA SER A 444 16.83 0.25 5.90
C SER A 444 15.48 -0.40 6.10
N ALA A 445 14.96 -1.10 5.10
CA ALA A 445 13.89 -2.05 5.29
C ALA A 445 14.39 -3.28 6.09
N ARG A 446 13.47 -4.06 6.65
CA ARG A 446 13.83 -5.41 7.11
C ARG A 446 14.09 -6.30 5.89
N ARG A 447 14.75 -7.43 6.14
CA ARG A 447 14.92 -8.46 5.12
C ARG A 447 13.58 -9.01 4.63
N ILE A 448 13.56 -9.42 3.38
CA ILE A 448 12.46 -10.23 2.86
C ILE A 448 12.69 -11.66 3.37
N ASP A 449 12.00 -12.02 4.44
CA ASP A 449 12.13 -13.30 5.13
C ASP A 449 10.77 -13.78 5.67
N THR A 450 10.77 -14.92 6.33
CA THR A 450 9.56 -15.53 6.89
C THR A 450 9.11 -14.91 8.22
N HIS A 451 9.70 -13.80 8.65
CA HIS A 451 9.43 -13.18 9.94
C HIS A 451 8.78 -11.80 9.76
N LEU A 452 7.73 -11.53 10.50
CA LEU A 452 7.03 -10.25 10.52
C LEU A 452 7.39 -9.45 11.77
N ALA A 453 7.42 -8.11 11.63
CA ALA A 453 7.60 -7.23 12.77
C ALA A 453 6.45 -7.38 13.79
N PRO A 454 6.72 -7.27 15.12
CA PRO A 454 5.70 -7.45 16.16
C PRO A 454 4.40 -6.68 15.96
N PRO A 455 4.40 -5.41 15.48
CA PRO A 455 3.15 -4.68 15.24
C PRO A 455 2.25 -5.30 14.18
N LEU A 456 2.75 -6.20 13.35
CA LEU A 456 1.96 -6.91 12.33
C LEU A 456 1.37 -8.23 12.84
N ASP A 457 1.81 -8.72 14.01
CA ASP A 457 1.20 -9.88 14.66
C ASP A 457 0.13 -9.49 15.69
N ASP A 458 0.16 -8.27 16.19
CA ASP A 458 -0.89 -7.67 17.04
C ASP A 458 -1.25 -6.26 16.53
N MET A 459 -1.84 -6.22 15.33
CA MET A 459 -2.16 -4.96 14.67
C MET A 459 -3.16 -4.16 15.51
N VAL A 460 -2.72 -2.98 15.94
CA VAL A 460 -3.55 -2.02 16.67
C VAL A 460 -4.81 -1.71 15.86
N ASN A 461 -5.94 -1.63 16.53
CA ASN A 461 -7.25 -1.31 15.94
C ASN A 461 -7.89 -2.38 15.04
N GLN A 462 -7.28 -3.54 14.98
CA GLN A 462 -7.89 -4.72 14.39
C GLN A 462 -8.60 -5.52 15.47
N ALA A 463 -9.70 -6.20 15.12
CA ALA A 463 -10.48 -6.98 16.07
C ALA A 463 -11.00 -6.20 17.30
N SER A 464 -11.14 -4.88 17.18
CA SER A 464 -11.65 -4.02 18.25
C SER A 464 -13.18 -4.06 18.40
N ARG A 465 -13.91 -4.61 17.40
CA ARG A 465 -15.36 -4.81 17.53
C ARG A 465 -15.66 -6.02 18.42
N PRO A 466 -16.66 -5.91 19.31
CA PRO A 466 -17.15 -7.07 20.02
C PRO A 466 -17.52 -8.22 19.06
N GLY A 467 -16.99 -9.42 19.32
CA GLY A 467 -17.21 -10.59 18.49
C GLY A 467 -16.26 -10.78 17.31
N THR A 468 -15.34 -9.85 17.05
CA THR A 468 -14.29 -10.06 16.04
C THR A 468 -13.18 -10.94 16.62
N PRO A 469 -12.84 -12.08 15.99
CA PRO A 469 -11.83 -12.98 16.50
C PRO A 469 -10.44 -12.32 16.60
N PRO A 470 -9.68 -12.59 17.68
CA PRO A 470 -8.32 -12.04 17.86
C PRO A 470 -7.37 -12.34 16.69
N MET A 471 -7.56 -13.45 15.98
CA MET A 471 -6.77 -13.81 14.80
C MET A 471 -6.77 -12.73 13.71
N MET A 472 -7.79 -11.88 13.68
CA MET A 472 -7.87 -10.77 12.71
C MET A 472 -6.81 -9.69 12.94
N LYS A 473 -6.17 -9.64 14.10
CA LYS A 473 -5.01 -8.80 14.38
C LYS A 473 -3.71 -9.33 13.76
N ARG A 474 -3.65 -10.62 13.44
CA ARG A 474 -2.43 -11.32 13.02
C ARG A 474 -2.35 -11.35 11.49
N LEU A 475 -1.44 -10.56 10.92
CA LEU A 475 -1.33 -10.41 9.47
C LEU A 475 -0.94 -11.72 8.77
N ALA A 476 -0.01 -12.49 9.34
CA ALA A 476 0.39 -13.78 8.78
C ALA A 476 -0.80 -14.75 8.69
N MET A 477 -1.59 -14.84 9.76
CA MET A 477 -2.81 -15.67 9.82
C MET A 477 -3.78 -15.30 8.69
N ARG A 478 -4.03 -14.00 8.51
CA ARG A 478 -4.93 -13.49 7.47
C ARG A 478 -4.45 -13.86 6.07
N ASN A 479 -3.15 -13.66 5.78
CA ASN A 479 -2.60 -13.93 4.46
C ASN A 479 -2.62 -15.42 4.13
N LEU A 480 -2.20 -16.28 5.07
CA LEU A 480 -2.17 -17.73 4.85
C LEU A 480 -3.58 -18.31 4.67
N ARG A 481 -4.50 -17.96 5.57
CA ARG A 481 -5.89 -18.44 5.49
C ARG A 481 -6.61 -17.90 4.25
N ARG A 482 -6.32 -16.65 3.84
CA ARG A 482 -6.87 -16.09 2.61
C ARG A 482 -6.35 -16.83 1.37
N GLY A 483 -5.04 -17.09 1.30
CA GLY A 483 -4.47 -17.88 0.20
C GLY A 483 -5.10 -19.27 0.11
N TYR A 484 -5.33 -19.93 1.26
CA TYR A 484 -6.02 -21.21 1.33
C TYR A 484 -7.49 -21.08 0.87
N ARG A 485 -8.24 -20.10 1.40
CA ARG A 485 -9.64 -19.86 1.05
C ARG A 485 -9.84 -19.61 -0.44
N LEU A 486 -8.98 -18.81 -1.03
CA LEU A 486 -9.00 -18.52 -2.47
C LEU A 486 -8.33 -19.61 -3.31
N ASN A 487 -8.03 -20.78 -2.73
CA ASN A 487 -7.47 -21.94 -3.43
C ASN A 487 -6.25 -21.61 -4.30
N MET A 488 -5.30 -20.82 -3.72
CA MET A 488 -4.06 -20.49 -4.43
C MET A 488 -3.29 -21.76 -4.76
N PRO A 489 -2.63 -21.83 -5.94
CA PRO A 489 -1.75 -22.96 -6.23
C PRO A 489 -0.64 -23.06 -5.18
N SER A 490 -0.20 -24.28 -4.88
CA SER A 490 1.03 -24.47 -4.12
C SER A 490 2.22 -23.90 -4.92
N ALA A 491 3.25 -23.44 -4.23
CA ALA A 491 4.41 -22.85 -4.90
C ALA A 491 5.09 -23.86 -5.85
N GLN A 492 5.21 -25.12 -5.43
CA GLN A 492 5.81 -26.17 -6.25
C GLN A 492 5.01 -26.43 -7.52
N ALA A 493 3.68 -26.51 -7.41
CA ALA A 493 2.81 -26.68 -8.57
C ALA A 493 2.88 -25.48 -9.53
N LEU A 494 2.97 -24.27 -8.99
CA LEU A 494 3.13 -23.06 -9.79
C LEU A 494 4.49 -23.03 -10.50
N ILE A 495 5.59 -23.40 -9.83
CA ILE A 495 6.91 -23.52 -10.44
C ILE A 495 6.91 -24.56 -11.57
N GLU A 496 6.28 -25.72 -11.34
CA GLU A 496 6.15 -26.76 -12.35
C GLU A 496 5.40 -26.24 -13.59
N ALA A 497 4.30 -25.52 -13.38
CA ALA A 497 3.52 -24.92 -14.46
C ALA A 497 4.33 -23.85 -15.23
N ILE A 498 5.05 -22.95 -14.53
CA ILE A 498 5.92 -21.96 -15.19
C ILE A 498 7.04 -22.66 -15.97
N ASN A 499 7.70 -23.65 -15.38
CA ASN A 499 8.79 -24.39 -16.04
C ASN A 499 8.29 -25.17 -17.29
N ALA A 500 7.05 -25.65 -17.26
CA ALA A 500 6.45 -26.35 -18.38
C ALA A 500 6.20 -25.45 -19.61
N THR A 501 6.08 -24.14 -19.42
CA THR A 501 5.96 -23.18 -20.56
C THR A 501 7.23 -23.12 -21.41
N GLY A 502 8.38 -23.37 -20.81
CA GLY A 502 9.69 -23.23 -21.47
C GLY A 502 10.08 -21.79 -21.80
N LEU A 503 9.38 -20.79 -21.28
CA LEU A 503 9.64 -19.38 -21.55
C LEU A 503 10.94 -18.88 -20.92
N TYR A 504 11.33 -19.47 -19.80
CA TYR A 504 12.47 -19.06 -18.98
C TYR A 504 13.37 -20.26 -18.66
N ARG A 505 14.54 -19.97 -18.11
CA ARG A 505 15.34 -21.01 -17.46
C ARG A 505 14.53 -21.63 -16.33
N PRO A 506 14.63 -22.96 -16.11
CA PRO A 506 13.86 -23.62 -15.07
C PRO A 506 14.10 -22.98 -13.69
N ILE A 507 13.02 -22.59 -13.04
CA ILE A 507 13.02 -22.12 -11.67
C ILE A 507 13.31 -23.33 -10.76
N PRO A 508 14.34 -23.27 -9.90
CA PRO A 508 14.63 -24.35 -8.96
C PRO A 508 13.57 -24.44 -7.87
N VAL A 509 13.18 -25.65 -7.51
CA VAL A 509 12.24 -25.89 -6.41
C VAL A 509 13.02 -26.09 -5.12
N LEU A 510 12.60 -25.44 -4.04
CA LEU A 510 13.14 -25.68 -2.70
C LEU A 510 12.83 -27.13 -2.28
N THR A 511 13.81 -27.78 -1.68
CA THR A 511 13.60 -29.12 -1.10
C THR A 511 12.66 -29.06 0.09
N PRO A 512 11.90 -30.14 0.40
CA PRO A 512 11.05 -30.21 1.58
C PRO A 512 11.77 -29.80 2.88
N GLY A 513 13.05 -30.23 3.05
CA GLY A 513 13.86 -29.84 4.20
C GLY A 513 14.19 -28.35 4.26
N GLN A 514 14.40 -27.68 3.12
CA GLN A 514 14.59 -26.22 3.09
C GLN A 514 13.30 -25.47 3.45
N VAL A 515 12.15 -25.98 3.05
CA VAL A 515 10.84 -25.41 3.36
C VAL A 515 10.50 -25.57 4.83
N SER A 516 10.65 -26.80 5.37
CA SER A 516 10.24 -27.16 6.72
C SER A 516 11.27 -26.89 7.80
N GLU A 517 12.44 -26.32 7.48
CA GLU A 517 13.48 -26.07 8.46
C GLU A 517 12.95 -25.35 9.71
N GLY A 518 13.07 -26.02 10.88
CA GLY A 518 12.51 -25.53 12.14
C GLY A 518 10.96 -25.56 12.25
N ARG A 519 10.26 -26.22 11.28
CA ARG A 519 8.79 -26.25 11.18
C ARG A 519 8.29 -27.65 10.83
N ASP A 520 8.63 -28.65 11.64
CA ASP A 520 8.30 -30.07 11.41
C ASP A 520 6.79 -30.31 11.26
N PHE A 521 5.96 -29.41 11.78
CA PHE A 521 4.51 -29.47 11.65
C PHE A 521 4.00 -29.31 10.21
N LEU A 522 4.84 -28.85 9.27
CA LEU A 522 4.51 -28.76 7.85
C LEU A 522 4.57 -30.12 7.15
N VAL A 523 5.33 -31.08 7.68
CA VAL A 523 5.59 -32.37 7.02
C VAL A 523 4.35 -33.27 7.02
N ALA A 524 3.68 -33.42 8.16
CA ALA A 524 2.55 -34.34 8.28
C ALA A 524 1.37 -34.01 7.34
N PRO A 525 0.97 -32.71 7.16
CA PRO A 525 -0.05 -32.34 6.18
C PRO A 525 0.49 -32.22 4.74
N GLY A 526 1.79 -32.44 4.50
CA GLY A 526 2.42 -32.36 3.18
C GLY A 526 2.67 -30.92 2.69
N LEU A 527 2.70 -29.93 3.59
CA LEU A 527 2.91 -28.52 3.22
C LEU A 527 4.38 -28.18 2.95
N ASP A 528 5.30 -29.08 3.24
CA ASP A 528 6.70 -29.00 2.83
C ASP A 528 6.90 -29.32 1.33
N ALA A 529 5.97 -30.08 0.74
CA ALA A 529 5.96 -30.44 -0.69
C ALA A 529 4.86 -29.72 -1.49
N ALA A 530 3.83 -29.18 -0.82
CA ALA A 530 2.77 -28.34 -1.38
C ALA A 530 2.64 -27.08 -0.50
N THR A 531 3.58 -26.15 -0.67
CA THR A 531 3.80 -25.03 0.24
C THR A 531 2.86 -23.85 -0.09
N PRO A 532 2.30 -23.16 0.93
CA PRO A 532 1.56 -21.92 0.72
C PRO A 532 2.42 -20.89 -0.05
N LEU A 533 1.88 -20.40 -1.15
CA LEU A 533 2.64 -19.58 -2.11
C LEU A 533 3.29 -18.35 -1.46
N TRP A 534 2.56 -17.61 -0.61
CA TRP A 534 3.12 -16.45 0.07
C TRP A 534 4.30 -16.81 1.00
N PHE A 535 4.16 -17.87 1.79
CA PHE A 535 5.25 -18.33 2.67
C PHE A 535 6.47 -18.79 1.86
N TYR A 536 6.25 -19.52 0.76
CA TYR A 536 7.34 -19.98 -0.10
C TYR A 536 8.14 -18.80 -0.69
N VAL A 537 7.48 -17.77 -1.19
CA VAL A 537 8.12 -16.56 -1.73
C VAL A 537 9.02 -15.90 -0.68
N LEU A 538 8.55 -15.81 0.56
CA LEU A 538 9.36 -15.29 1.67
C LEU A 538 10.51 -16.22 2.04
N ARG A 539 10.26 -17.53 2.08
CA ARG A 539 11.29 -18.52 2.41
C ARG A 539 12.39 -18.59 1.36
N GLU A 540 12.02 -18.51 0.09
CA GLU A 540 12.97 -18.45 -1.02
C GLU A 540 13.88 -17.21 -0.91
N ALA A 541 13.30 -16.03 -0.63
CA ALA A 541 14.04 -14.80 -0.43
C ALA A 541 14.97 -14.89 0.80
N GLU A 542 14.51 -15.44 1.89
CA GLU A 542 15.30 -15.67 3.12
C GLU A 542 16.57 -16.49 2.83
N LEU A 543 16.43 -17.58 2.06
CA LEU A 543 17.55 -18.46 1.72
C LEU A 543 18.61 -17.81 0.82
N VAL A 544 18.26 -16.77 0.06
CA VAL A 544 19.21 -15.97 -0.73
C VAL A 544 19.66 -14.69 -0.02
N GLY A 545 19.36 -14.56 1.27
CA GLY A 545 19.86 -13.48 2.14
C GLY A 545 18.90 -12.32 2.37
N GLY A 546 17.70 -12.33 1.78
CA GLY A 546 16.59 -11.40 2.07
C GLY A 546 16.77 -9.96 1.56
N ASN A 547 17.74 -9.71 0.67
CA ASN A 547 17.95 -8.40 0.05
C ASN A 547 17.20 -8.24 -1.28
N HIS A 548 16.59 -9.30 -1.76
CA HIS A 548 15.71 -9.35 -2.93
C HIS A 548 14.85 -10.62 -2.85
N LEU A 549 13.81 -10.68 -3.67
CA LEU A 549 13.02 -11.88 -3.88
C LEU A 549 13.86 -13.00 -4.51
N GLY A 550 13.51 -14.24 -4.22
CA GLY A 550 14.06 -15.39 -4.93
C GLY A 550 13.51 -15.51 -6.36
N ALA A 551 13.78 -16.63 -7.02
CA ALA A 551 13.45 -16.81 -8.44
C ALA A 551 11.94 -16.76 -8.69
N LEU A 552 11.14 -17.56 -7.96
CA LEU A 552 9.68 -17.57 -8.13
C LEU A 552 9.07 -16.20 -7.85
N GLY A 553 9.41 -15.62 -6.68
CA GLY A 553 8.90 -14.30 -6.30
C GLY A 553 9.26 -13.22 -7.32
N SER A 554 10.49 -13.22 -7.84
CA SER A 554 10.96 -12.29 -8.88
C SER A 554 10.20 -12.48 -10.19
N HIS A 555 9.98 -13.72 -10.65
CA HIS A 555 9.20 -13.99 -11.86
C HIS A 555 7.75 -13.52 -11.74
N LEU A 556 7.07 -13.78 -10.61
CA LEU A 556 5.70 -13.33 -10.39
C LEU A 556 5.59 -11.80 -10.40
N VAL A 557 6.49 -11.12 -9.71
CA VAL A 557 6.45 -9.67 -9.58
C VAL A 557 6.88 -8.98 -10.88
N ALA A 558 8.00 -9.39 -11.47
CA ALA A 558 8.53 -8.78 -12.69
C ALA A 558 7.60 -9.02 -13.89
N ASN A 559 7.13 -10.26 -14.13
CA ASN A 559 6.23 -10.52 -15.25
C ASN A 559 4.92 -9.73 -15.14
N THR A 560 4.36 -9.61 -13.94
CA THR A 560 3.13 -8.84 -13.78
C THR A 560 3.36 -7.36 -14.05
N LEU A 561 4.30 -6.72 -13.34
CA LEU A 561 4.49 -5.27 -13.46
C LEU A 561 5.02 -4.84 -14.83
N ILE A 562 5.95 -5.59 -15.41
CA ILE A 562 6.44 -5.33 -16.77
C ILE A 562 5.33 -5.61 -17.78
N GLY A 563 4.60 -6.70 -17.62
CA GLY A 563 3.49 -7.09 -18.50
C GLY A 563 2.39 -6.03 -18.54
N LEU A 564 2.03 -5.44 -17.39
CA LEU A 564 1.07 -4.34 -17.32
C LEU A 564 1.52 -3.12 -18.13
N VAL A 565 2.82 -2.78 -18.10
CA VAL A 565 3.35 -1.64 -18.84
C VAL A 565 3.50 -1.94 -20.33
N VAL A 566 3.97 -3.12 -20.69
CA VAL A 566 4.20 -3.52 -22.08
C VAL A 566 2.88 -3.60 -22.87
N ASN A 567 1.83 -4.13 -22.23
CA ASN A 567 0.52 -4.33 -22.85
C ASN A 567 -0.43 -3.13 -22.73
N ASP A 568 -0.03 -2.08 -22.02
CA ASP A 568 -0.77 -0.81 -21.99
C ASP A 568 -0.34 0.08 -23.16
N ALA A 569 -1.21 0.26 -24.15
CA ALA A 569 -0.95 1.08 -25.34
C ALA A 569 -0.64 2.55 -24.99
N GLY A 570 -1.13 3.05 -23.84
CA GLY A 570 -0.89 4.41 -23.35
C GLY A 570 0.35 4.54 -22.46
N SER A 571 1.18 3.50 -22.31
CA SER A 571 2.38 3.51 -21.46
C SER A 571 3.58 4.19 -22.12
N TYR A 572 4.59 4.53 -21.28
CA TYR A 572 5.87 5.04 -21.81
C TYR A 572 6.58 4.04 -22.71
N TRP A 573 6.34 2.74 -22.50
CA TRP A 573 6.98 1.66 -23.27
C TRP A 573 6.60 1.72 -24.75
N ASN A 574 5.36 2.09 -25.03
CA ASN A 574 4.80 2.23 -26.37
C ASN A 574 4.91 3.66 -26.94
N ALA A 575 5.27 4.64 -26.12
CA ALA A 575 5.49 6.02 -26.54
C ALA A 575 6.88 6.22 -27.16
N LYS A 576 7.00 7.21 -28.06
CA LYS A 576 8.25 7.52 -28.75
C LYS A 576 8.59 9.02 -28.68
N ILE A 577 9.88 9.30 -28.58
CA ILE A 577 10.50 10.61 -28.80
C ILE A 577 11.55 10.45 -29.90
N ASP A 578 11.45 11.22 -30.97
CA ASP A 578 12.38 11.19 -32.12
C ASP A 578 12.62 9.76 -32.69
N GLY A 579 11.55 8.95 -32.69
CA GLY A 579 11.59 7.56 -33.17
C GLY A 579 12.10 6.52 -32.17
N HIS A 580 12.66 6.94 -31.05
CA HIS A 580 13.12 6.07 -29.97
C HIS A 580 12.03 5.91 -28.89
N ARG A 581 12.04 4.77 -28.17
CA ARG A 581 11.17 4.57 -27.01
C ARG A 581 11.39 5.71 -26.02
N TRP A 582 10.30 6.24 -25.46
CA TRP A 582 10.37 7.26 -24.45
C TRP A 582 11.25 6.86 -23.25
N SER A 583 12.06 7.77 -22.75
CA SER A 583 12.81 7.60 -21.51
C SER A 583 13.03 8.95 -20.84
N PRO A 584 13.28 9.00 -19.51
CA PRO A 584 13.62 10.24 -18.81
C PRO A 584 14.84 10.94 -19.40
N HIS A 585 15.83 10.16 -19.90
CA HIS A 585 17.07 10.69 -20.51
C HIS A 585 16.84 11.37 -21.86
N LEU A 586 15.84 10.93 -22.62
CA LEU A 586 15.44 11.60 -23.86
C LEU A 586 14.52 12.78 -23.61
N PHE A 587 13.63 12.66 -22.61
CA PHE A 587 12.68 13.72 -22.25
C PHE A 587 13.39 14.94 -21.62
N GLN A 588 14.28 14.70 -20.65
CA GLN A 588 15.00 15.76 -19.94
C GLN A 588 16.48 15.40 -19.73
N PRO A 589 17.32 15.49 -20.78
CA PRO A 589 18.71 14.99 -20.73
C PRO A 589 19.58 15.62 -19.64
N SER A 590 19.32 16.90 -19.29
CA SER A 590 20.13 17.65 -18.31
C SER A 590 19.83 17.25 -16.86
N GLN A 591 18.65 16.72 -16.59
CA GLN A 591 18.20 16.32 -15.25
C GLN A 591 17.17 15.17 -15.35
N PRO A 592 17.58 13.97 -15.79
CA PRO A 592 16.66 12.87 -15.97
C PRO A 592 16.08 12.40 -14.63
N ILE A 593 14.78 12.11 -14.62
CA ILE A 593 14.08 11.55 -13.45
C ILE A 593 14.09 10.02 -13.61
N ASP A 594 15.24 9.41 -13.46
CA ASP A 594 15.47 8.00 -13.71
C ASP A 594 15.40 7.11 -12.45
N SER A 595 15.31 7.71 -11.27
CA SER A 595 15.24 7.04 -9.98
C SER A 595 14.32 7.78 -9.01
N LEU A 596 13.86 7.10 -7.95
CA LEU A 596 13.08 7.73 -6.86
C LEU A 596 13.85 8.90 -6.24
N LYS A 597 15.17 8.77 -6.10
CA LYS A 597 16.04 9.83 -5.57
C LYS A 597 16.06 11.05 -6.50
N ALA A 598 16.15 10.84 -7.82
CA ALA A 598 16.06 11.89 -8.81
C ALA A 598 14.69 12.59 -8.82
N MET A 599 13.60 11.81 -8.70
CA MET A 599 12.24 12.34 -8.58
C MET A 599 12.09 13.24 -7.35
N LEU A 600 12.57 12.81 -6.18
CA LEU A 600 12.48 13.58 -4.95
C LEU A 600 13.32 14.87 -5.02
N ARG A 601 14.47 14.86 -5.69
CA ARG A 601 15.27 16.08 -5.96
C ARG A 601 14.53 17.02 -6.91
N PHE A 602 14.00 16.49 -7.99
CA PHE A 602 13.26 17.29 -8.97
C PHE A 602 12.03 17.96 -8.36
N THR A 603 11.36 17.31 -7.42
CA THR A 603 10.20 17.85 -6.70
C THR A 603 10.56 18.77 -5.53
N GLY A 604 11.86 18.94 -5.23
CA GLY A 604 12.33 19.79 -4.12
C GLY A 604 12.14 19.17 -2.73
N LEU A 605 11.92 17.86 -2.66
CA LEU A 605 11.74 17.13 -1.40
C LEU A 605 13.06 16.51 -0.89
N LEU A 606 14.08 16.44 -1.71
CA LEU A 606 15.42 16.01 -1.38
C LEU A 606 16.43 17.01 -1.93
N ALA A 607 17.48 17.30 -1.15
CA ALA A 607 18.56 18.20 -1.55
C ALA A 607 19.50 17.58 -2.62
#